data_5cc229a4b4a816b77c7c3475e2eaae9a
#
_entry.id   5cc229a4b4a816b77c7c3475e2eaae9a
#
_cell.length_a   1.000
_cell.length_b   1.000
_cell.length_c   1.000
_cell.angle_alpha   90.00
_cell.angle_beta   90.00
_cell.angle_gamma   90.00
#
_symmetry.space_group_name_H-M   'P 1'
#
loop_
_entity.id
_entity.type
_entity.pdbx_description
1 polymer ?
#
loop_
_entity_poly.entity_id
_entity_poly.type
_entity_poly.pdbx_seq_one_letter_code
_entity_poly.pdbx_strand_id
1 'polypeptide(L)'
;MKKVYLAIPYTNLQEISYKAANEVAAMLIAQKICVFSPISHSHPVWKAGIGIVEHSWEVWMEQDKEFVQWCDEVWVIELINHDGLGLIFKSKGVQQEIMWAEEFNKPYKLIKYNTKTKQLEL
;
A
#
# COMPACT_ATOMS: atom_id res chain seq x y z
N MET A 1 1.89 10.38 -17.45
CA MET A 1 1.13 10.22 -16.20
C MET A 1 2.04 9.62 -15.13
N LYS A 2 2.13 10.24 -13.97
CA LYS A 2 2.95 9.72 -12.88
C LYS A 2 2.37 8.38 -12.39
N LYS A 3 3.24 7.39 -12.20
CA LYS A 3 2.86 6.07 -11.70
C LYS A 3 3.28 5.93 -10.25
N VAL A 4 2.32 5.74 -9.36
CA VAL A 4 2.56 5.66 -7.92
C VAL A 4 2.15 4.28 -7.38
N TYR A 5 3.02 3.70 -6.58
CA TYR A 5 2.75 2.48 -5.85
C TYR A 5 2.40 2.86 -4.40
N LEU A 6 1.25 2.41 -3.90
CA LEU A 6 0.83 2.71 -2.53
C LEU A 6 1.24 1.61 -1.57
N ALA A 7 2.14 1.93 -0.65
CA ALA A 7 2.57 1.01 0.41
C ALA A 7 1.85 1.38 1.71
N ILE A 8 1.02 0.48 2.24
CA ILE A 8 0.22 0.72 3.44
C ILE A 8 0.36 -0.49 4.37
N PRO A 9 0.52 -0.29 5.70
CA PRO A 9 0.52 -1.40 6.65
C PRO A 9 -0.76 -2.22 6.56
N TYR A 10 -0.65 -3.55 6.49
CA TYR A 10 -1.80 -4.43 6.25
C TYR A 10 -2.00 -5.50 7.33
N THR A 11 -0.92 -6.14 7.79
CA THR A 11 -1.00 -7.23 8.76
C THR A 11 -1.71 -6.78 10.03
N ASN A 12 -2.71 -7.57 10.47
CA ASN A 12 -3.58 -7.27 11.62
C ASN A 12 -4.48 -6.04 11.43
N LEU A 13 -4.54 -5.48 10.21
CA LEU A 13 -5.35 -4.31 9.90
C LEU A 13 -6.15 -4.49 8.61
N GLN A 14 -6.36 -5.74 8.18
CA GLN A 14 -6.85 -6.05 6.83
C GLN A 14 -8.02 -5.17 6.36
N GLU A 15 -9.10 -5.10 7.14
CA GLU A 15 -10.28 -4.35 6.71
C GLU A 15 -10.05 -2.83 6.74
N ILE A 16 -9.38 -2.33 7.77
CA ILE A 16 -9.07 -0.90 7.91
C ILE A 16 -8.15 -0.46 6.78
N SER A 17 -7.10 -1.25 6.52
CA SER A 17 -6.12 -0.93 5.47
C SER A 17 -6.74 -1.02 4.08
N TYR A 18 -7.59 -2.01 3.84
CA TYR A 18 -8.28 -2.16 2.56
C TYR A 18 -9.15 -0.93 2.28
N LYS A 19 -9.95 -0.52 3.25
CA LYS A 19 -10.81 0.67 3.12
C LYS A 19 -9.97 1.92 2.87
N ALA A 20 -8.91 2.12 3.66
CA ALA A 20 -8.03 3.28 3.51
C ALA A 20 -7.30 3.27 2.17
N ALA A 21 -6.81 2.12 1.73
CA ALA A 21 -6.14 1.99 0.43
C ALA A 21 -7.06 2.40 -0.71
N ASN A 22 -8.31 1.95 -0.68
CA ASN A 22 -9.29 2.30 -1.70
C ASN A 22 -9.59 3.81 -1.69
N GLU A 23 -9.72 4.40 -0.51
CA GLU A 23 -9.98 5.83 -0.36
C GLU A 23 -8.82 6.67 -0.91
N VAL A 24 -7.60 6.34 -0.51
CA VAL A 24 -6.41 7.07 -0.98
C VAL A 24 -6.22 6.88 -2.49
N ALA A 25 -6.37 5.65 -2.99
CA ALA A 25 -6.26 5.39 -4.42
C ALA A 25 -7.28 6.22 -5.21
N ALA A 26 -8.53 6.29 -4.73
CA ALA A 26 -9.57 7.08 -5.39
C ALA A 26 -9.20 8.56 -5.44
N MET A 27 -8.67 9.11 -4.35
CA MET A 27 -8.23 10.51 -4.30
C MET A 27 -7.14 10.80 -5.33
N LEU A 28 -6.17 9.91 -5.46
CA LEU A 28 -5.04 10.09 -6.38
C LEU A 28 -5.48 9.91 -7.83
N ILE A 29 -6.33 8.93 -8.10
CA ILE A 29 -6.86 8.71 -9.45
C ILE A 29 -7.67 9.93 -9.90
N ALA A 30 -8.45 10.53 -9.00
CA ALA A 30 -9.20 11.75 -9.30
C ALA A 30 -8.27 12.91 -9.68
N GLN A 31 -7.03 12.90 -9.22
CA GLN A 31 -6.00 13.88 -9.57
C GLN A 31 -5.19 13.46 -10.80
N LYS A 32 -5.64 12.43 -11.52
CA LYS A 32 -5.01 11.92 -12.75
C LYS A 32 -3.62 11.32 -12.49
N ILE A 33 -3.43 10.70 -11.33
CA ILE A 33 -2.23 9.92 -11.02
C ILE A 33 -2.55 8.46 -11.30
N CYS A 34 -1.63 7.75 -11.96
CA CYS A 34 -1.78 6.32 -12.21
C CYS A 34 -1.32 5.56 -10.97
N VAL A 35 -2.27 4.97 -10.25
CA VAL A 35 -2.01 4.35 -8.95
C VAL A 35 -2.12 2.84 -9.03
N PHE A 36 -1.13 2.14 -8.49
CA PHE A 36 -1.29 0.74 -8.14
C PHE A 36 -1.35 0.61 -6.63
N SER A 37 -2.48 0.12 -6.13
CA SER A 37 -2.69 -0.15 -4.71
C SER A 37 -2.68 -1.66 -4.51
N PRO A 38 -1.57 -2.24 -4.01
CA PRO A 38 -1.48 -3.69 -3.87
C PRO A 38 -2.56 -4.26 -2.95
N ILE A 39 -2.90 -3.56 -1.88
CA ILE A 39 -3.94 -4.02 -0.96
C ILE A 39 -5.31 -4.03 -1.64
N SER A 40 -5.66 -2.99 -2.40
CA SER A 40 -6.92 -2.92 -3.14
C SER A 40 -7.04 -4.06 -4.15
N HIS A 41 -5.92 -4.44 -4.76
CA HIS A 41 -5.86 -5.55 -5.71
C HIS A 41 -5.85 -6.91 -5.00
N SER A 42 -4.98 -7.07 -4.01
CA SER A 42 -4.71 -8.38 -3.39
C SER A 42 -5.83 -8.85 -2.46
N HIS A 43 -6.43 -7.94 -1.70
CA HIS A 43 -7.42 -8.29 -0.68
C HIS A 43 -8.63 -9.06 -1.24
N PRO A 44 -9.32 -8.58 -2.28
CA PRO A 44 -10.44 -9.35 -2.84
C PRO A 44 -9.99 -10.61 -3.58
N VAL A 45 -8.80 -10.62 -4.17
CA VAL A 45 -8.25 -11.79 -4.84
C VAL A 45 -7.94 -12.87 -3.83
N TRP A 46 -7.32 -12.50 -2.70
CA TRP A 46 -7.09 -13.43 -1.60
C TRP A 46 -8.40 -14.01 -1.06
N LYS A 47 -9.43 -13.18 -0.91
CA LYS A 47 -10.73 -13.65 -0.41
C LYS A 47 -11.40 -14.64 -1.37
N ALA A 48 -11.12 -14.56 -2.66
CA ALA A 48 -11.62 -15.56 -3.62
C ALA A 48 -11.00 -16.93 -3.38
N GLY A 49 -9.77 -16.98 -2.88
CA GLY A 49 -9.15 -18.17 -2.30
C GLY A 49 -8.72 -19.27 -3.25
N ILE A 50 -9.03 -19.19 -4.53
CA ILE A 50 -8.76 -20.28 -5.46
C ILE A 50 -7.28 -20.31 -5.86
N GLY A 51 -6.58 -21.37 -5.44
CA GLY A 51 -5.18 -21.55 -5.80
C GLY A 51 -4.18 -20.73 -4.98
N ILE A 52 -4.65 -19.93 -4.03
CA ILE A 52 -3.78 -19.11 -3.18
C ILE A 52 -3.91 -19.56 -1.75
N VAL A 53 -2.77 -19.88 -1.11
CA VAL A 53 -2.74 -20.24 0.30
C VAL A 53 -2.96 -18.95 1.11
N GLU A 54 -3.89 -19.03 2.05
CA GLU A 54 -4.22 -17.90 2.92
C GLU A 54 -2.96 -17.35 3.59
N HIS A 55 -2.80 -16.02 3.55
CA HIS A 55 -1.67 -15.29 4.16
C HIS A 55 -0.28 -15.73 3.64
N SER A 56 -0.21 -16.21 2.41
CA SER A 56 1.07 -16.56 1.79
C SER A 56 1.80 -15.28 1.40
N TRP A 57 2.63 -14.79 2.31
CA TRP A 57 3.39 -13.55 2.16
C TRP A 57 4.29 -13.56 0.92
N GLU A 58 4.98 -14.69 0.67
CA GLU A 58 5.91 -14.82 -0.44
C GLU A 58 5.26 -14.65 -1.80
N VAL A 59 4.06 -15.21 -1.96
CA VAL A 59 3.34 -15.13 -3.24
C VAL A 59 3.03 -13.66 -3.59
N TRP A 60 2.55 -12.91 -2.61
CA TRP A 60 2.22 -11.51 -2.82
C TRP A 60 3.45 -10.63 -2.99
N MET A 61 4.55 -10.96 -2.28
CA MET A 61 5.79 -10.20 -2.37
C MET A 61 6.42 -10.29 -3.76
N GLU A 62 6.42 -11.46 -4.38
CA GLU A 62 6.94 -11.61 -5.75
C GLU A 62 6.20 -10.72 -6.73
N GLN A 63 4.87 -10.71 -6.64
CA GLN A 63 4.04 -9.89 -7.51
C GLN A 63 4.22 -8.40 -7.22
N ASP A 64 4.20 -8.01 -5.95
CA ASP A 64 4.32 -6.61 -5.56
C ASP A 64 5.67 -6.02 -5.97
N LYS A 65 6.73 -6.82 -5.93
CA LYS A 65 8.06 -6.39 -6.36
C LYS A 65 8.06 -5.94 -7.82
N GLU A 66 7.34 -6.65 -8.69
CA GLU A 66 7.22 -6.28 -10.10
C GLU A 66 6.58 -4.90 -10.25
N PHE A 67 5.58 -4.58 -9.42
CA PHE A 67 4.91 -3.29 -9.49
C PHE A 67 5.75 -2.16 -8.91
N VAL A 68 6.62 -2.44 -7.94
CA VAL A 68 7.58 -1.44 -7.46
C VAL A 68 8.57 -1.09 -8.57
N GLN A 69 8.99 -2.07 -9.36
CA GLN A 69 9.85 -1.81 -10.53
C GLN A 69 9.13 -0.98 -11.60
N TRP A 70 7.84 -1.19 -11.74
CA TRP A 70 7.00 -0.49 -12.74
C TRP A 70 6.77 0.98 -12.39
N CYS A 71 6.65 1.33 -11.12
CA CYS A 71 6.23 2.66 -10.69
C CYS A 71 7.33 3.72 -10.86
N ASP A 72 6.92 4.99 -10.82
CA ASP A 72 7.84 6.12 -10.80
C ASP A 72 8.23 6.46 -9.36
N GLU A 73 7.30 6.34 -8.42
CA GLU A 73 7.57 6.59 -7.00
C GLU A 73 6.69 5.70 -6.12
N VAL A 74 7.17 5.46 -4.90
CA VAL A 74 6.43 4.74 -3.87
C VAL A 74 5.92 5.75 -2.84
N TRP A 75 4.62 5.73 -2.58
CA TRP A 75 4.02 6.52 -1.51
C TRP A 75 3.70 5.61 -0.35
N VAL A 76 4.38 5.86 0.77
CA VAL A 76 4.22 5.07 1.99
C VAL A 76 3.22 5.78 2.88
N ILE A 77 2.10 5.13 3.13
CA ILE A 77 0.97 5.74 3.85
C ILE A 77 0.92 5.20 5.28
N GLU A 78 1.02 6.11 6.25
CA GLU A 78 0.81 5.78 7.65
C GLU A 78 -0.63 6.15 8.02
N LEU A 79 -1.35 5.20 8.61
CA LEU A 79 -2.73 5.43 9.03
C LEU A 79 -2.76 6.05 10.41
N ILE A 80 -3.43 7.17 10.55
CA ILE A 80 -3.59 7.86 11.84
C ILE A 80 -5.06 7.93 12.25
N ASN A 81 -5.29 8.24 13.53
CA ASN A 81 -6.63 8.28 14.16
C ASN A 81 -7.33 6.92 14.17
N HIS A 82 -6.59 5.89 14.52
CA HIS A 82 -7.08 4.57 14.89
C HIS A 82 -6.15 4.06 16.01
N ASP A 83 -6.24 2.81 16.39
CA ASP A 83 -5.57 2.26 17.58
C ASP A 83 -4.04 2.18 17.53
N GLY A 84 -3.40 3.00 16.70
CA GLY A 84 -1.94 3.08 16.64
C GLY A 84 -1.26 1.91 15.93
N LEU A 85 -2.03 1.06 15.24
CA LEU A 85 -1.50 -0.11 14.56
C LEU A 85 -0.99 0.18 13.14
N GLY A 86 -1.35 1.32 12.57
CA GLY A 86 -0.99 1.68 11.20
C GLY A 86 0.40 2.28 11.04
N LEU A 87 1.29 2.04 12.00
CA LEU A 87 2.63 2.60 12.00
C LEU A 87 3.52 1.87 11.00
N ILE A 88 4.17 2.64 10.16
CA ILE A 88 5.01 2.15 9.06
C ILE A 88 6.11 1.21 9.57
N PHE A 89 6.81 1.59 10.64
CA PHE A 89 7.95 0.83 11.12
C PHE A 89 7.59 -0.54 11.70
N LYS A 90 6.31 -0.80 11.97
CA LYS A 90 5.84 -2.09 12.46
C LYS A 90 5.41 -3.05 11.35
N SER A 91 5.41 -2.59 10.11
CA SER A 91 4.96 -3.39 8.97
C SER A 91 6.14 -3.97 8.21
N LYS A 92 6.28 -5.30 8.21
CA LYS A 92 7.31 -5.99 7.42
C LYS A 92 7.13 -5.76 5.93
N GLY A 93 5.88 -5.76 5.47
CA GLY A 93 5.57 -5.53 4.07
C GLY A 93 6.01 -4.15 3.61
N VAL A 94 5.67 -3.12 4.38
CA VAL A 94 6.05 -1.75 4.05
C VAL A 94 7.58 -1.58 4.08
N GLN A 95 8.25 -2.17 5.07
CA GLN A 95 9.71 -2.10 5.15
C GLN A 95 10.35 -2.74 3.92
N GLN A 96 9.83 -3.87 3.47
CA GLN A 96 10.31 -4.54 2.26
C GLN A 96 10.07 -3.68 1.02
N GLU A 97 8.93 -3.03 0.92
CA GLU A 97 8.61 -2.15 -0.20
C GLU A 97 9.53 -0.94 -0.26
N ILE A 98 9.89 -0.38 0.89
CA ILE A 98 10.87 0.71 0.98
C ILE A 98 12.26 0.21 0.52
N MET A 99 12.67 -0.99 0.94
CA MET A 99 13.93 -1.58 0.51
C MET A 99 13.98 -1.76 -1.00
N TRP A 100 12.88 -2.23 -1.60
CA TRP A 100 12.82 -2.36 -3.06
C TRP A 100 12.87 -0.99 -3.76
N ALA A 101 12.20 0.02 -3.19
CA ALA A 101 12.27 1.37 -3.76
C ALA A 101 13.71 1.86 -3.79
N GLU A 102 14.46 1.64 -2.72
CA GLU A 102 15.88 2.00 -2.66
C GLU A 102 16.71 1.19 -3.65
N GLU A 103 16.49 -0.13 -3.72
CA GLU A 103 17.19 -1.02 -4.64
C GLU A 103 16.97 -0.61 -6.10
N PHE A 104 15.74 -0.22 -6.46
CA PHE A 104 15.40 0.16 -7.83
C PHE A 104 15.56 1.66 -8.10
N ASN A 105 16.12 2.40 -7.16
CA ASN A 105 16.32 3.86 -7.27
C ASN A 105 15.01 4.62 -7.52
N LYS A 106 13.95 4.19 -6.84
CA LYS A 106 12.66 4.88 -6.88
C LYS A 106 12.56 5.80 -5.68
N PRO A 107 12.23 7.08 -5.87
CA PRO A 107 11.95 7.95 -4.72
C PRO A 107 10.72 7.47 -3.97
N TYR A 108 10.70 7.66 -2.65
CA TYR A 108 9.52 7.35 -1.86
C TYR A 108 9.20 8.50 -0.91
N LYS A 109 7.91 8.65 -0.61
CA LYS A 109 7.39 9.69 0.27
C LYS A 109 6.66 9.04 1.43
N LEU A 110 6.82 9.63 2.62
CA LEU A 110 6.07 9.20 3.80
C LEU A 110 4.91 10.18 3.97
N ILE A 111 3.69 9.68 3.91
CA ILE A 111 2.47 10.47 3.95
C ILE A 111 1.53 9.89 4.99
N LYS A 112 0.93 10.74 5.81
CA LYS A 112 -0.06 10.30 6.79
C LYS A 112 -1.46 10.42 6.21
N TYR A 113 -2.29 9.42 6.44
CA TYR A 113 -3.70 9.46 6.08
C TYR A 113 -4.55 9.42 7.34
N ASN A 114 -5.33 10.48 7.54
CA ASN A 114 -6.24 10.56 8.68
C ASN A 114 -7.52 9.82 8.33
N THR A 115 -7.76 8.69 8.99
CA THR A 115 -8.91 7.83 8.68
C THR A 115 -10.25 8.43 9.09
N LYS A 116 -10.25 9.42 9.98
CA LYS A 116 -11.48 10.10 10.42
C LYS A 116 -11.84 11.28 9.52
N THR A 117 -10.87 12.13 9.20
CA THR A 117 -11.12 13.32 8.38
C THR A 117 -11.01 13.02 6.88
N LYS A 118 -10.48 11.85 6.51
CA LYS A 118 -10.25 11.45 5.12
C LYS A 118 -9.29 12.39 4.39
N GLN A 119 -8.26 12.86 5.09
CA GLN A 119 -7.28 13.78 4.52
C GLN A 119 -5.88 13.20 4.55
N LEU A 120 -5.12 13.47 3.47
CA LEU A 120 -3.70 13.17 3.40
C LEU A 120 -2.92 14.33 3.99
N GLU A 121 -1.95 14.00 4.85
CA GLU A 121 -1.09 14.99 5.50
C GLU A 121 0.35 14.73 5.03
N LEU A 122 0.85 15.68 4.26
CA LEU A 122 2.20 15.62 3.67
C LEU A 122 3.29 15.99 4.69
#